data_a2bbfcd56fec02e02947c81654bd4b24
#
_entry.id   a2bbfcd56fec02e02947c81654bd4b24
#
_cell.length_a   1.000
_cell.length_b   1.000
_cell.length_c   1.000
_cell.angle_alpha   90.00
_cell.angle_beta   90.00
_cell.angle_gamma   90.00
#
_symmetry.space_group_name_H-M   'P 1'
#
loop_
_entity.id
_entity.type
_entity.pdbx_description
1 polymer ?
#
loop_
_entity_poly.entity_id
_entity_poly.type
_entity_poly.pdbx_seq_one_letter_code
_entity_poly.pdbx_strand_id
1 'polypeptide(L)'
;MIYVCTAKGGAIMSILEELYYGNIVPTEKCAKLNSEVTELLKLLNRNEEKLTVTFSEEQKITFEKYKDCNREISEICEREAFLNGFRLGARIIIESVNQ
;
A
#
# COMPACT_ATOMS: atom_id res chain seq x y z
N MET A 1 -29.88 -2.39 1.73
CA MET A 1 -28.84 -1.40 1.65
C MET A 1 -29.22 -0.19 0.82
N ILE A 2 -28.91 0.95 1.31
CA ILE A 2 -29.31 2.17 0.64
C ILE A 2 -28.11 3.07 0.41
N TYR A 3 -28.07 3.62 -0.72
CA TYR A 3 -27.03 4.57 -1.02
C TYR A 3 -27.50 5.50 -2.13
N VAL A 4 -26.79 6.55 -2.30
CA VAL A 4 -27.13 7.54 -3.30
C VAL A 4 -26.36 7.23 -4.58
N CYS A 5 -27.06 7.10 -5.65
CA CYS A 5 -26.44 6.77 -6.92
C CYS A 5 -25.61 7.89 -7.50
N THR A 6 -25.90 9.10 -7.12
CA THR A 6 -25.20 10.22 -7.67
C THR A 6 -24.17 10.73 -6.69
N ALA A 7 -23.02 11.01 -7.19
CA ALA A 7 -21.94 11.54 -6.38
C ALA A 7 -21.82 13.04 -6.51
N LYS A 8 -22.73 13.65 -7.18
CA LYS A 8 -22.63 15.08 -7.43
C LYS A 8 -23.17 15.89 -6.28
N GLY A 9 -22.69 17.10 -6.19
CA GLY A 9 -23.24 18.04 -5.25
C GLY A 9 -23.05 17.67 -3.80
N GLY A 10 -22.06 16.92 -3.51
CA GLY A 10 -21.79 16.53 -2.14
C GLY A 10 -22.49 15.27 -1.69
N ALA A 11 -23.11 14.56 -2.61
CA ALA A 11 -23.71 13.27 -2.27
C ALA A 11 -22.65 12.34 -1.71
N ILE A 12 -23.02 11.57 -0.70
CA ILE A 12 -22.10 10.65 -0.05
C ILE A 12 -22.31 9.27 -0.64
N MET A 13 -21.25 8.72 -1.21
CA MET A 13 -21.27 7.37 -1.74
C MET A 13 -21.10 6.37 -0.62
N SER A 14 -21.76 5.22 -0.75
CA SER A 14 -21.55 4.14 0.18
C SER A 14 -20.15 3.57 -0.02
N ILE A 15 -19.63 2.87 0.99
CA ILE A 15 -18.33 2.23 0.88
C ILE A 15 -18.32 1.19 -0.25
N LEU A 16 -19.46 0.56 -0.50
CA LEU A 16 -19.57 -0.42 -1.57
C LEU A 16 -19.48 0.23 -2.94
N GLU A 17 -20.06 1.42 -3.10
CA GLU A 17 -19.94 2.16 -4.33
C GLU A 17 -18.49 2.63 -4.54
N GLU A 18 -17.85 3.08 -3.47
CA GLU A 18 -16.46 3.49 -3.52
C GLU A 18 -15.57 2.34 -3.99
N LEU A 19 -15.82 1.14 -3.47
CA LEU A 19 -15.09 -0.05 -3.90
C LEU A 19 -15.36 -0.38 -5.36
N TYR A 20 -16.62 -0.30 -5.76
CA TYR A 20 -17.02 -0.62 -7.13
C TYR A 20 -16.32 0.28 -8.14
N TYR A 21 -16.25 1.55 -7.84
CA TYR A 21 -15.63 2.52 -8.75
C TYR A 21 -14.12 2.61 -8.62
N GLY A 22 -13.53 1.81 -7.75
CA GLY A 22 -12.08 1.80 -7.59
C GLY A 22 -11.54 3.02 -6.85
N ASN A 23 -12.37 3.68 -6.07
CA ASN A 23 -11.96 4.86 -5.33
C ASN A 23 -11.24 4.56 -4.04
N ILE A 24 -11.23 3.30 -3.64
CA ILE A 24 -10.54 2.88 -2.43
C ILE A 24 -9.36 2.01 -2.83
N VAL A 25 -8.18 2.53 -2.61
CA VAL A 25 -6.94 1.80 -2.87
C VAL A 25 -6.18 1.80 -1.56
N PRO A 26 -6.21 0.69 -0.81
CA PRO A 26 -5.68 0.66 0.56
C PRO A 26 -4.22 1.07 0.69
N THR A 27 -3.40 0.74 -0.30
CA THR A 27 -1.97 1.02 -0.22
C THR A 27 -1.58 2.38 -0.78
N GLU A 28 -2.47 3.03 -1.48
CA GLU A 28 -2.13 4.26 -2.19
C GLU A 28 -1.76 5.40 -1.27
N LYS A 29 -2.47 5.53 -0.16
CA LYS A 29 -2.30 6.67 0.74
C LYS A 29 -1.16 6.53 1.72
N CYS A 30 -0.58 5.35 1.82
CA CYS A 30 0.43 5.09 2.82
C CYS A 30 1.61 6.05 2.72
N ALA A 31 2.26 6.10 1.56
CA ALA A 31 3.41 6.97 1.37
C ALA A 31 3.02 8.42 1.16
N LYS A 32 1.86 8.67 0.57
CA LYS A 32 1.45 10.04 0.24
C LYS A 32 1.09 10.88 1.44
N LEU A 33 0.51 10.26 2.47
CA LEU A 33 0.01 10.98 3.64
C LEU A 33 0.91 10.89 4.86
N ASN A 34 1.94 10.06 4.80
CA ASN A 34 2.80 9.85 5.94
C ASN A 34 4.13 10.58 5.73
N SER A 35 4.32 11.66 6.49
CA SER A 35 5.54 12.47 6.38
C SER A 35 6.79 11.72 6.82
N GLU A 36 6.65 10.79 7.77
CA GLU A 36 7.78 9.97 8.20
C GLU A 36 8.29 9.09 7.07
N VAL A 37 7.36 8.48 6.32
CA VAL A 37 7.73 7.64 5.18
C VAL A 37 8.43 8.48 4.11
N THR A 38 7.93 9.68 3.86
CA THR A 38 8.53 10.58 2.88
C THR A 38 9.96 10.93 3.25
N GLU A 39 10.21 11.24 4.52
CA GLU A 39 11.55 11.56 4.98
C GLU A 39 12.48 10.36 4.90
N LEU A 40 11.97 9.19 5.25
CA LEU A 40 12.76 7.96 5.16
C LEU A 40 13.11 7.61 3.72
N LEU A 41 12.20 7.87 2.78
CA LEU A 41 12.47 7.65 1.36
C LEU A 41 13.58 8.55 0.86
N LYS A 42 13.61 9.80 1.32
CA LYS A 42 14.68 10.73 0.96
C LYS A 42 16.02 10.22 1.48
N LEU A 43 16.04 9.75 2.72
CA LEU A 43 17.25 9.21 3.33
C LEU A 43 17.70 7.94 2.60
N LEU A 44 16.74 7.09 2.25
CA LEU A 44 17.03 5.86 1.52
C LEU A 44 17.71 6.17 0.20
N ASN A 45 17.14 7.10 -0.56
CA ASN A 45 17.70 7.49 -1.86
C ASN A 45 19.10 8.07 -1.71
N ARG A 46 19.30 8.92 -0.72
CA ARG A 46 20.59 9.53 -0.47
C ARG A 46 21.64 8.48 -0.14
N ASN A 47 21.28 7.53 0.72
CA ASN A 47 22.21 6.47 1.11
C ASN A 47 22.50 5.53 -0.06
N GLU A 48 21.51 5.27 -0.88
CA GLU A 48 21.72 4.45 -2.08
C GLU A 48 22.70 5.12 -3.02
N GLU A 49 22.56 6.42 -3.25
CA GLU A 49 23.46 7.16 -4.11
C GLU A 49 24.90 7.10 -3.59
N LYS A 50 25.07 7.30 -2.28
CA LYS A 50 26.39 7.23 -1.67
C LYS A 50 27.01 5.86 -1.79
N LEU A 51 26.21 4.83 -1.66
CA LEU A 51 26.69 3.45 -1.71
C LEU A 51 27.07 3.05 -3.14
N THR A 52 26.20 3.37 -4.09
CA THR A 52 26.37 2.87 -5.47
C THR A 52 27.46 3.59 -6.24
N VAL A 53 27.88 4.76 -5.78
CA VAL A 53 28.98 5.52 -6.42
C VAL A 53 30.25 4.69 -6.50
N THR A 54 30.50 3.85 -5.52
CA THR A 54 31.72 3.05 -5.45
C THR A 54 31.59 1.67 -6.08
N PHE A 55 30.42 1.34 -6.61
CA PHE A 55 30.16 0.01 -7.16
C PHE A 55 30.83 -0.20 -8.52
N SER A 56 31.33 -1.42 -8.74
CA SER A 56 31.72 -1.86 -10.07
C SER A 56 30.44 -2.14 -10.88
N GLU A 57 30.60 -2.35 -12.18
CA GLU A 57 29.45 -2.68 -13.03
C GLU A 57 28.78 -3.98 -12.58
N GLU A 58 29.57 -4.96 -12.19
CA GLU A 58 29.05 -6.21 -11.70
C GLU A 58 28.26 -6.04 -10.41
N GLN A 59 28.77 -5.21 -9.51
CA GLN A 59 28.08 -4.91 -8.27
C GLN A 59 26.79 -4.17 -8.49
N LYS A 60 26.75 -3.27 -9.46
CA LYS A 60 25.53 -2.54 -9.82
C LYS A 60 24.45 -3.49 -10.30
N ILE A 61 24.81 -4.44 -11.13
CA ILE A 61 23.88 -5.44 -11.65
C ILE A 61 23.31 -6.27 -10.51
N THR A 62 24.18 -6.73 -9.63
CA THR A 62 23.74 -7.54 -8.48
C THR A 62 22.84 -6.74 -7.55
N PHE A 63 23.16 -5.48 -7.34
CA PHE A 63 22.37 -4.61 -6.49
C PHE A 63 20.98 -4.36 -7.06
N GLU A 64 20.88 -4.21 -8.39
CA GLU A 64 19.58 -4.06 -9.03
C GLU A 64 18.72 -5.31 -8.85
N LYS A 65 19.33 -6.48 -8.98
CA LYS A 65 18.63 -7.74 -8.72
C LYS A 65 18.16 -7.85 -7.28
N TYR A 66 18.98 -7.41 -6.36
CA TYR A 66 18.63 -7.37 -4.94
C TYR A 66 17.42 -6.48 -4.70
N LYS A 67 17.41 -5.28 -5.29
CA LYS A 67 16.31 -4.36 -5.15
C LYS A 67 15.01 -4.92 -5.74
N ASP A 68 15.13 -5.58 -6.89
CA ASP A 68 13.97 -6.18 -7.54
C ASP A 68 13.35 -7.28 -6.69
N CYS A 69 14.17 -8.14 -6.13
CA CYS A 69 13.69 -9.19 -5.23
C CYS A 69 13.06 -8.60 -3.99
N ASN A 70 13.69 -7.60 -3.42
CA ASN A 70 13.18 -6.96 -2.22
C ASN A 70 11.82 -6.31 -2.46
N ARG A 71 11.67 -5.65 -3.61
CA ARG A 71 10.40 -5.05 -3.99
C ARG A 71 9.32 -6.10 -4.16
N GLU A 72 9.66 -7.20 -4.82
CA GLU A 72 8.72 -8.28 -5.03
C GLU A 72 8.25 -8.91 -3.71
N ILE A 73 9.18 -9.13 -2.79
CA ILE A 73 8.84 -9.63 -1.47
C ILE A 73 7.89 -8.66 -0.76
N SER A 74 8.20 -7.37 -0.82
CA SER A 74 7.38 -6.35 -0.17
C SER A 74 5.96 -6.32 -0.74
N GLU A 75 5.84 -6.43 -2.05
CA GLU A 75 4.53 -6.43 -2.71
C GLU A 75 3.69 -7.64 -2.28
N ILE A 76 4.32 -8.80 -2.20
CA ILE A 76 3.64 -10.01 -1.75
C ILE A 76 3.21 -9.87 -0.29
N CYS A 77 4.10 -9.38 0.56
CA CYS A 77 3.78 -9.20 1.98
C CYS A 77 2.68 -8.19 2.20
N GLU A 78 2.68 -7.09 1.44
CA GLU A 78 1.62 -6.09 1.53
C GLU A 78 0.27 -6.67 1.16
N ARG A 79 0.24 -7.45 0.09
CA ARG A 79 -0.99 -8.09 -0.35
C ARG A 79 -1.51 -9.05 0.70
N GLU A 80 -0.62 -9.90 1.23
CA GLU A 80 -1.02 -10.86 2.25
C GLU A 80 -1.49 -10.18 3.53
N ALA A 81 -0.81 -9.11 3.92
CA ALA A 81 -1.21 -8.35 5.11
C ALA A 81 -2.60 -7.76 4.92
N PHE A 82 -2.87 -7.20 3.75
CA PHE A 82 -4.19 -6.65 3.46
C PHE A 82 -5.27 -7.72 3.50
N LEU A 83 -5.04 -8.84 2.84
CA LEU A 83 -6.01 -9.93 2.80
C LEU A 83 -6.30 -10.48 4.19
N ASN A 84 -5.25 -10.68 4.97
CA ASN A 84 -5.39 -11.19 6.32
C ASN A 84 -6.12 -10.21 7.23
N GLY A 85 -5.79 -8.93 7.10
CA GLY A 85 -6.46 -7.90 7.90
C GLY A 85 -7.93 -7.78 7.55
N PHE A 86 -8.25 -7.82 6.27
CA PHE A 86 -9.63 -7.75 5.82
C PHE A 86 -10.44 -8.94 6.34
N ARG A 87 -9.88 -10.14 6.20
CA ARG A 87 -10.55 -11.35 6.68
C ARG A 87 -10.75 -11.32 8.18
N LEU A 88 -9.75 -10.91 8.91
CA LEU A 88 -9.86 -10.83 10.37
C LEU A 88 -10.92 -9.82 10.77
N GLY A 89 -10.92 -8.65 10.14
CA GLY A 89 -11.94 -7.64 10.42
C GLY A 89 -13.33 -8.14 10.17
N ALA A 90 -13.54 -8.83 9.05
CA ALA A 90 -14.84 -9.41 8.72
C ALA A 90 -15.27 -10.45 9.74
N ARG A 91 -14.35 -11.31 10.16
CA ARG A 91 -14.66 -12.32 11.17
C ARG A 91 -15.04 -11.71 12.50
N ILE A 92 -14.33 -10.68 12.91
CA ILE A 92 -14.64 -10.00 14.16
C ILE A 92 -16.07 -9.45 14.14
N ILE A 93 -16.45 -8.83 13.04
CA ILE A 93 -17.78 -8.25 12.91
C ILE A 93 -18.84 -9.34 12.91
N ILE A 94 -18.63 -10.41 12.14
CA ILE A 94 -19.58 -11.53 12.07
C ILE A 94 -19.78 -12.15 13.43
N GLU A 95 -18.71 -12.40 14.16
CA GLU A 95 -18.83 -13.00 15.49
C GLU A 95 -19.47 -12.06 16.49
N SER A 96 -19.24 -10.76 16.34
CA SER A 96 -19.84 -9.76 17.23
C SER A 96 -21.35 -9.70 17.08
N VAL A 97 -21.87 -9.82 15.86
CA VAL A 97 -23.30 -9.71 15.64
C VAL A 97 -24.04 -11.00 15.90
N ASN A 98 -23.30 -12.10 16.03
CA ASN A 98 -23.93 -13.41 16.32
C ASN A 98 -24.02 -13.71 17.82
N GLN A 99 -23.62 -12.77 18.66
CA GLN A 99 -23.66 -12.95 20.13
C GLN A 99 -25.04 -12.72 20.73
#